data_6bd902f9a8daacfbaf6c887ddf2d4a6e
#
_entry.id   6bd902f9a8daacfbaf6c887ddf2d4a6e
#
_cell.length_a   1.000
_cell.length_b   1.000
_cell.length_c   1.000
_cell.angle_alpha   90.00
_cell.angle_beta   90.00
_cell.angle_gamma   90.00
#
_symmetry.space_group_name_H-M   'P 1'
#
loop_
_entity.id
_entity.type
_entity.pdbx_description
1 polymer ?
#
loop_
_entity_poly.entity_id
_entity_poly.type
_entity_poly.pdbx_seq_one_letter_code
_entity_poly.pdbx_strand_id
1 'polypeptide(L)'
;MAKKQAYGNESITTLKGAERVRKRPAVIFGSDGLDGCEHAVFEILSNAIDEAREGYGKLIIVTRYADRSIEVEDFGRGCPVDWNEKEQRYNWELIFCEMYAGGKYKNNEGENYEYSLGLNGLGACATQYASRYMDVTVWRDGNKYSLHFERGQITGKKGEELKIEPTDRGKRTGTLTRWLPDLDVF
;
A
#
# COMPACT_ATOMS: atom_id res chain seq x y z
N MET A 1 5.16 -11.50 -41.74
CA MET A 1 6.17 -10.45 -41.58
C MET A 1 5.64 -9.42 -40.59
N ALA A 2 6.20 -9.33 -39.39
CA ALA A 2 5.80 -8.32 -38.40
C ALA A 2 6.24 -6.94 -38.94
N LYS A 3 5.27 -5.99 -39.03
CA LYS A 3 5.58 -4.61 -39.35
C LYS A 3 6.50 -4.05 -38.28
N LYS A 4 7.74 -3.68 -38.63
CA LYS A 4 8.61 -2.88 -37.75
C LYS A 4 7.88 -1.59 -37.45
N GLN A 5 7.47 -1.42 -36.20
CA GLN A 5 6.89 -0.16 -35.72
C GLN A 5 7.99 0.90 -35.79
N ALA A 6 7.74 1.99 -36.52
CA ALA A 6 8.71 3.07 -36.68
C ALA A 6 8.93 3.72 -35.29
N TYR A 7 10.20 3.83 -34.90
CA TYR A 7 10.58 4.57 -33.68
C TYR A 7 10.53 6.06 -33.97
N GLY A 8 9.45 6.70 -33.54
CA GLY A 8 9.19 8.13 -33.74
C GLY A 8 8.57 8.76 -32.51
N ASN A 9 8.29 10.06 -32.55
CA ASN A 9 7.72 10.81 -31.43
C ASN A 9 6.44 10.17 -30.84
N GLU A 10 5.63 9.55 -31.69
CA GLU A 10 4.40 8.86 -31.31
C GLU A 10 4.64 7.58 -30.51
N SER A 11 5.86 7.02 -30.54
CA SER A 11 6.22 5.81 -29.81
C SER A 11 6.62 6.07 -28.35
N ILE A 12 6.80 7.34 -27.97
CA ILE A 12 7.19 7.75 -26.63
C ILE A 12 5.94 8.06 -25.81
N THR A 13 5.63 7.19 -24.86
CA THR A 13 4.48 7.35 -23.96
C THR A 13 4.92 7.39 -22.50
N THR A 14 4.28 8.23 -21.69
CA THR A 14 4.52 8.28 -20.26
C THR A 14 3.63 7.30 -19.53
N LEU A 15 4.21 6.35 -18.80
CA LEU A 15 3.47 5.51 -17.87
C LEU A 15 3.09 6.31 -16.63
N LYS A 16 1.84 6.22 -16.18
CA LYS A 16 1.32 6.94 -15.01
C LYS A 16 0.71 5.97 -13.99
N GLY A 17 0.75 6.36 -12.72
CA GLY A 17 0.10 5.61 -11.64
C GLY A 17 0.48 4.13 -11.63
N ALA A 18 -0.51 3.26 -11.53
CA ALA A 18 -0.35 1.82 -11.46
C ALA A 18 0.37 1.21 -12.67
N GLU A 19 0.24 1.78 -13.87
CA GLU A 19 0.90 1.25 -15.07
C GLU A 19 2.43 1.20 -14.94
N ARG A 20 3.04 2.13 -14.20
CA ARG A 20 4.49 2.15 -13.97
C ARG A 20 4.96 0.88 -13.28
N VAL A 21 4.25 0.49 -12.22
CA VAL A 21 4.56 -0.69 -11.43
C VAL A 21 4.17 -1.96 -12.19
N ARG A 22 2.96 -2.00 -12.74
CA ARG A 22 2.40 -3.20 -13.40
C ARG A 22 3.17 -3.61 -14.66
N LYS A 23 3.69 -2.64 -15.42
CA LYS A 23 4.51 -2.92 -16.63
C LYS A 23 6.01 -3.11 -16.33
N ARG A 24 6.48 -2.69 -15.17
CA ARG A 24 7.89 -2.73 -14.79
C ARG A 24 8.09 -3.07 -13.31
N PRO A 25 7.53 -4.20 -12.82
CA PRO A 25 7.60 -4.54 -11.40
C PRO A 25 9.04 -4.72 -10.92
N ALA A 26 9.93 -5.26 -11.76
CA ALA A 26 11.34 -5.46 -11.41
C ALA A 26 12.08 -4.16 -11.05
N VAL A 27 11.64 -3.01 -11.57
CA VAL A 27 12.24 -1.69 -11.21
C VAL A 27 11.94 -1.32 -9.77
N ILE A 28 10.80 -1.74 -9.24
CA ILE A 28 10.34 -1.40 -7.88
C ILE A 28 10.70 -2.54 -6.90
N PHE A 29 10.41 -3.79 -7.28
CA PHE A 29 10.54 -4.95 -6.40
C PHE A 29 11.79 -5.78 -6.66
N GLY A 30 12.66 -5.35 -7.60
CA GLY A 30 13.88 -6.06 -7.95
C GLY A 30 13.68 -7.30 -8.84
N SER A 31 12.45 -7.79 -8.99
CA SER A 31 12.09 -8.96 -9.78
C SER A 31 10.63 -8.86 -10.25
N ASP A 32 10.32 -9.55 -11.34
CA ASP A 32 8.97 -9.77 -11.87
C ASP A 32 8.45 -11.20 -11.61
N GLY A 33 9.08 -11.91 -10.68
CA GLY A 33 8.74 -13.26 -10.26
C GLY A 33 8.52 -13.36 -8.75
N LEU A 34 8.76 -14.55 -8.20
CA LEU A 34 8.53 -14.86 -6.79
C LEU A 34 9.24 -13.90 -5.83
N ASP A 35 10.50 -13.57 -6.09
CA ASP A 35 11.29 -12.65 -5.25
C ASP A 35 10.66 -11.25 -5.20
N GLY A 36 10.09 -10.78 -6.32
CA GLY A 36 9.34 -9.52 -6.36
C GLY A 36 8.05 -9.57 -5.56
N CYS A 37 7.36 -10.72 -5.60
CA CYS A 37 6.19 -10.99 -4.77
C CYS A 37 6.53 -10.98 -3.28
N GLU A 38 7.62 -11.62 -2.88
CA GLU A 38 8.11 -11.63 -1.49
C GLU A 38 8.47 -10.23 -1.02
N HIS A 39 9.12 -9.43 -1.88
CA HIS A 39 9.41 -8.03 -1.58
C HIS A 39 8.12 -7.22 -1.36
N ALA A 40 7.10 -7.40 -2.19
CA ALA A 40 5.82 -6.71 -2.01
C ALA A 40 5.14 -7.06 -0.66
N VAL A 41 5.20 -8.32 -0.24
CA VAL A 41 4.72 -8.74 1.10
C VAL A 41 5.55 -8.10 2.20
N PHE A 42 6.87 -8.04 2.01
CA PHE A 42 7.77 -7.41 2.97
C PHE A 42 7.46 -5.91 3.16
N GLU A 43 7.03 -5.20 2.13
CA GLU A 43 6.62 -3.80 2.24
C GLU A 43 5.38 -3.63 3.15
N ILE A 44 4.42 -4.55 3.10
CA ILE A 44 3.28 -4.55 4.02
C ILE A 44 3.74 -4.86 5.45
N LEU A 45 4.56 -5.89 5.61
CA LEU A 45 5.05 -6.35 6.91
C LEU A 45 5.94 -5.30 7.58
N SER A 46 6.77 -4.60 6.82
CA SER A 46 7.69 -3.57 7.35
C SER A 46 6.93 -2.40 7.98
N ASN A 47 5.76 -2.03 7.45
CA ASN A 47 4.93 -1.00 8.08
C ASN A 47 4.43 -1.42 9.47
N ALA A 48 4.02 -2.69 9.62
CA ALA A 48 3.61 -3.24 10.92
C ALA A 48 4.80 -3.34 11.90
N ILE A 49 5.97 -3.72 11.42
CA ILE A 49 7.21 -3.77 12.22
C ILE A 49 7.61 -2.36 12.68
N ASP A 50 7.54 -1.37 11.81
CA ASP A 50 7.87 0.02 12.17
C ASP A 50 6.96 0.54 13.28
N GLU A 51 5.64 0.27 13.24
CA GLU A 51 4.71 0.61 14.33
C GLU A 51 5.12 -0.06 15.66
N ALA A 52 5.47 -1.35 15.62
CA ALA A 52 5.91 -2.08 16.81
C ALA A 52 7.24 -1.54 17.36
N ARG A 53 8.17 -1.14 16.50
CA ARG A 53 9.47 -0.55 16.90
C ARG A 53 9.31 0.83 17.53
N GLU A 54 8.33 1.60 17.09
CA GLU A 54 7.95 2.87 17.74
C GLU A 54 7.23 2.66 19.09
N GLY A 55 7.00 1.41 19.50
CA GLY A 55 6.36 1.06 20.78
C GLY A 55 4.84 0.89 20.70
N TYR A 56 4.25 0.95 19.49
CA TYR A 56 2.82 0.79 19.28
C TYR A 56 2.50 -0.63 18.80
N GLY A 57 1.77 -1.37 19.63
CA GLY A 57 1.47 -2.77 19.41
C GLY A 57 2.67 -3.69 19.73
N LYS A 58 2.37 -4.94 20.06
CA LYS A 58 3.38 -5.96 20.43
C LYS A 58 3.19 -7.27 19.68
N LEU A 59 2.17 -7.33 18.85
CA LEU A 59 1.78 -8.52 18.10
C LEU A 59 1.58 -8.13 16.64
N ILE A 60 2.15 -8.94 15.76
CA ILE A 60 1.88 -8.90 14.32
C ILE A 60 1.45 -10.31 13.93
N ILE A 61 0.31 -10.42 13.26
CA ILE A 61 -0.20 -11.69 12.77
C ILE A 61 -0.07 -11.70 11.25
N VAL A 62 0.59 -12.73 10.72
CA VAL A 62 0.69 -12.96 9.29
C VAL A 62 -0.08 -14.24 8.96
N THR A 63 -1.08 -14.11 8.09
CA THR A 63 -1.93 -15.23 7.69
C THR A 63 -1.80 -15.46 6.18
N ARG A 64 -1.52 -16.70 5.78
CA ARG A 64 -1.57 -17.12 4.38
C ARG A 64 -2.84 -17.93 4.14
N TYR A 65 -3.60 -17.50 3.14
CA TYR A 65 -4.86 -18.15 2.75
C TYR A 65 -4.67 -19.16 1.61
N ALA A 66 -5.65 -20.05 1.45
CA ALA A 66 -5.63 -21.06 0.40
C ALA A 66 -5.68 -20.47 -1.02
N ASP A 67 -6.26 -19.28 -1.19
CA ASP A 67 -6.28 -18.53 -2.45
C ASP A 67 -4.94 -17.84 -2.77
N ARG A 68 -3.92 -18.07 -1.93
CA ARG A 68 -2.57 -17.47 -1.97
C ARG A 68 -2.51 -16.01 -1.54
N SER A 69 -3.61 -15.43 -1.08
CA SER A 69 -3.53 -14.11 -0.45
C SER A 69 -2.80 -14.19 0.88
N ILE A 70 -2.16 -13.08 1.23
CA ILE A 70 -1.45 -12.90 2.49
C ILE A 70 -2.11 -11.73 3.22
N GLU A 71 -2.31 -11.91 4.51
CA GLU A 71 -2.86 -10.90 5.39
C GLU A 71 -1.84 -10.58 6.48
N VAL A 72 -1.64 -9.30 6.73
CA VAL A 72 -0.82 -8.80 7.83
C VAL A 72 -1.71 -7.93 8.71
N GLU A 73 -1.78 -8.28 9.98
CA GLU A 73 -2.51 -7.53 10.99
C GLU A 73 -1.53 -7.03 12.05
N ASP A 74 -1.54 -5.74 12.32
CA ASP A 74 -0.89 -5.12 13.47
C ASP A 74 -1.92 -4.57 14.45
N PHE A 75 -1.44 -4.29 15.67
CA PHE A 75 -2.22 -3.71 16.75
C PHE A 75 -1.61 -2.37 17.19
N GLY A 76 -1.07 -1.64 16.23
CA GLY A 76 -0.53 -0.29 16.41
C GLY A 76 -1.60 0.79 16.47
N ARG A 77 -1.24 2.01 16.10
CA ARG A 77 -2.14 3.18 16.12
C ARG A 77 -3.25 3.15 15.06
N GLY A 78 -3.11 2.31 14.05
CA GLY A 78 -3.92 2.32 12.85
C GLY A 78 -3.42 3.35 11.82
N CYS A 79 -3.28 2.94 10.57
CA CYS A 79 -2.87 3.81 9.47
C CYS A 79 -3.86 4.99 9.34
N PRO A 80 -3.42 6.26 9.28
CA PRO A 80 -4.32 7.37 9.02
C PRO A 80 -4.81 7.30 7.57
N VAL A 81 -6.11 7.13 7.38
CA VAL A 81 -6.74 7.01 6.05
C VAL A 81 -7.80 8.07 5.80
N ASP A 82 -8.16 8.82 6.82
CA ASP A 82 -9.18 9.85 6.85
C ASP A 82 -8.78 11.13 6.09
N TRP A 83 -9.65 12.13 6.15
CA TRP A 83 -9.47 13.42 5.48
C TRP A 83 -8.27 14.20 6.03
N ASN A 84 -7.47 14.75 5.13
CA ASN A 84 -6.31 15.60 5.44
C ASN A 84 -6.60 17.04 5.04
N GLU A 85 -6.83 17.88 6.03
CA GLU A 85 -7.15 19.31 5.83
C GLU A 85 -6.01 20.06 5.14
N LYS A 86 -4.76 19.68 5.37
CA LYS A 86 -3.60 20.32 4.77
C LYS A 86 -3.46 20.02 3.28
N GLU A 87 -3.69 18.75 2.91
CA GLU A 87 -3.55 18.28 1.54
C GLU A 87 -4.87 18.40 0.76
N GLN A 88 -6.01 18.74 1.44
CA GLN A 88 -7.35 18.87 0.87
C GLN A 88 -7.81 17.60 0.14
N ARG A 89 -7.46 16.44 0.70
CA ARG A 89 -7.84 15.11 0.20
C ARG A 89 -7.68 14.04 1.28
N TYR A 90 -8.11 12.85 1.00
CA TYR A 90 -7.97 11.74 1.94
C TYR A 90 -6.52 11.24 2.02
N ASN A 91 -6.07 10.88 3.21
CA ASN A 91 -4.76 10.28 3.44
C ASN A 91 -4.59 8.94 2.70
N TRP A 92 -5.67 8.16 2.53
CA TRP A 92 -5.58 6.90 1.78
C TRP A 92 -5.16 7.12 0.32
N GLU A 93 -5.54 8.23 -0.31
CA GLU A 93 -5.10 8.58 -1.66
C GLU A 93 -3.59 8.80 -1.71
N LEU A 94 -3.06 9.49 -0.70
CA LEU A 94 -1.63 9.74 -0.57
C LEU A 94 -0.85 8.45 -0.34
N ILE A 95 -1.35 7.60 0.56
CA ILE A 95 -0.62 6.39 1.01
C ILE A 95 -0.66 5.29 -0.03
N PHE A 96 -1.82 5.05 -0.66
CA PHE A 96 -2.04 3.90 -1.52
C PHE A 96 -2.10 4.22 -3.01
N CYS A 97 -2.27 5.48 -3.41
CA CYS A 97 -2.44 5.86 -4.80
C CYS A 97 -1.40 6.85 -5.32
N GLU A 98 -0.48 7.32 -4.46
CA GLU A 98 0.56 8.25 -4.86
C GLU A 98 1.94 7.77 -4.41
N MET A 99 2.81 7.53 -5.38
CA MET A 99 4.19 7.16 -5.11
C MET A 99 4.95 8.39 -4.59
N TYR A 100 5.86 8.17 -3.63
CA TYR A 100 6.62 9.21 -2.95
C TYR A 100 5.79 10.14 -2.05
N ALA A 101 4.57 9.77 -1.71
CA ALA A 101 3.80 10.42 -0.67
C ALA A 101 3.89 9.63 0.65
N GLY A 102 3.99 10.31 1.78
CA GLY A 102 4.02 9.66 3.09
C GLY A 102 4.45 10.62 4.20
N GLY A 103 3.97 10.35 5.41
CA GLY A 103 4.24 11.18 6.59
C GLY A 103 5.69 11.11 7.12
N LYS A 104 6.46 10.10 6.69
CA LYS A 104 7.81 9.84 7.19
C LYS A 104 8.90 10.75 6.58
N TYR A 105 8.58 11.50 5.51
CA TYR A 105 9.56 12.41 4.85
C TYR A 105 9.88 13.69 5.60
N LYS A 106 9.10 14.06 6.62
CA LYS A 106 9.27 15.35 7.33
C LYS A 106 10.32 15.33 8.43
N ASN A 107 10.90 14.19 8.74
CA ASN A 107 11.86 14.06 9.84
C ASN A 107 13.32 14.08 9.38
N ASN A 108 13.67 14.97 8.44
CA ASN A 108 15.08 15.24 8.11
C ASN A 108 15.86 15.93 9.24
N GLU A 109 15.23 16.18 10.39
CA GLU A 109 15.84 16.87 11.54
C GLU A 109 15.87 16.04 12.84
N GLY A 110 15.73 14.72 12.80
CA GLY A 110 15.70 13.93 14.02
C GLY A 110 16.19 12.49 13.87
N GLU A 111 16.71 11.94 14.94
CA GLU A 111 17.36 10.65 15.11
C GLU A 111 16.53 9.39 14.70
N ASN A 112 15.29 9.57 14.27
CA ASN A 112 14.37 8.45 13.93
C ASN A 112 14.45 7.96 12.48
N TYR A 113 15.23 8.61 11.61
CA TYR A 113 15.32 8.25 10.20
C TYR A 113 16.14 6.99 9.94
N GLU A 114 17.11 6.70 10.79
CA GLU A 114 18.04 5.56 10.62
C GLU A 114 17.39 4.17 10.84
N TYR A 115 16.19 4.11 11.39
CA TYR A 115 15.58 2.85 11.84
C TYR A 115 14.25 2.47 11.20
N SER A 116 13.71 3.25 10.29
CA SER A 116 12.47 2.88 9.58
C SER A 116 12.77 1.92 8.42
N LEU A 117 12.07 0.79 8.35
CA LEU A 117 12.14 -0.15 7.23
C LEU A 117 11.39 0.37 5.99
N GLY A 118 10.35 1.17 6.18
CA GLY A 118 9.54 1.77 5.12
C GLY A 118 10.06 3.14 4.67
N LEU A 119 11.31 3.22 4.19
CA LEU A 119 12.04 4.49 3.95
C LEU A 119 11.54 5.33 2.79
N ASN A 120 10.88 4.76 1.79
CA ASN A 120 10.74 5.41 0.49
C ASN A 120 9.34 5.95 0.19
N GLY A 121 8.32 5.73 1.04
CA GLY A 121 6.93 6.09 0.75
C GLY A 121 6.37 5.48 -0.54
N LEU A 122 7.00 4.40 -0.99
CA LEU A 122 6.66 3.68 -2.21
C LEU A 122 5.91 2.39 -1.91
N GLY A 123 6.26 1.73 -0.79
CA GLY A 123 5.91 0.36 -0.52
C GLY A 123 4.42 0.07 -0.56
N ALA A 124 3.61 0.79 0.22
CA ALA A 124 2.16 0.56 0.27
C ALA A 124 1.49 0.83 -1.09
N CYS A 125 1.87 1.93 -1.75
CA CYS A 125 1.34 2.30 -3.06
C CYS A 125 1.76 1.31 -4.15
N ALA A 126 3.04 0.96 -4.22
CA ALA A 126 3.56 0.04 -5.23
C ALA A 126 2.97 -1.38 -5.05
N THR A 127 2.88 -1.85 -3.80
CA THR A 127 2.28 -3.15 -3.49
C THR A 127 0.81 -3.19 -3.87
N GLN A 128 0.06 -2.11 -3.57
CA GLN A 128 -1.33 -1.96 -4.00
C GLN A 128 -1.45 -2.01 -5.53
N TYR A 129 -0.56 -1.32 -6.26
CA TYR A 129 -0.56 -1.31 -7.72
C TYR A 129 -0.27 -2.68 -8.35
N ALA A 130 0.53 -3.52 -7.68
CA ALA A 130 0.90 -4.86 -8.13
C ALA A 130 -0.10 -5.94 -7.71
N SER A 131 -1.19 -5.57 -7.04
CA SER A 131 -2.19 -6.52 -6.54
C SER A 131 -3.22 -6.92 -7.59
N ARG A 132 -3.73 -8.14 -7.46
CA ARG A 132 -5.01 -8.56 -8.01
C ARG A 132 -6.14 -7.88 -7.24
N TYR A 133 -6.04 -7.93 -5.91
CA TYR A 133 -6.82 -7.10 -4.99
C TYR A 133 -6.01 -6.80 -3.73
N MET A 134 -6.38 -5.71 -3.07
CA MET A 134 -5.88 -5.36 -1.75
C MET A 134 -7.02 -4.79 -0.92
N ASP A 135 -7.25 -5.40 0.24
CA ASP A 135 -8.17 -4.91 1.26
C ASP A 135 -7.38 -4.25 2.38
N VAL A 136 -7.79 -3.08 2.79
CA VAL A 136 -7.21 -2.39 3.95
C VAL A 136 -8.32 -2.08 4.94
N THR A 137 -8.16 -2.59 6.15
CA THR A 137 -9.06 -2.27 7.27
C THR A 137 -8.26 -1.62 8.37
N VAL A 138 -8.75 -0.49 8.87
CA VAL A 138 -8.09 0.29 9.92
C VAL A 138 -9.05 0.53 11.06
N TRP A 139 -8.59 0.30 12.27
CA TRP A 139 -9.29 0.67 13.51
C TRP A 139 -8.56 1.82 14.17
N ARG A 140 -9.19 2.99 14.18
CA ARG A 140 -8.61 4.22 14.69
C ARG A 140 -9.72 5.19 15.12
N ASP A 141 -9.49 5.93 16.19
CA ASP A 141 -10.35 7.03 16.68
C ASP A 141 -11.83 6.63 16.83
N GLY A 142 -12.08 5.39 17.30
CA GLY A 142 -13.42 4.86 17.50
C GLY A 142 -14.15 4.42 16.22
N ASN A 143 -13.45 4.43 15.08
CA ASN A 143 -13.99 4.03 13.79
C ASN A 143 -13.28 2.79 13.24
N LYS A 144 -13.98 2.12 12.33
CA LYS A 144 -13.45 1.11 11.43
C LYS A 144 -13.54 1.66 10.00
N TYR A 145 -12.41 1.80 9.38
CA TYR A 145 -12.27 2.26 8.00
C TYR A 145 -11.98 1.06 7.10
N SER A 146 -12.60 1.01 5.93
CA SER A 146 -12.34 -0.07 4.96
C SER A 146 -12.18 0.48 3.56
N LEU A 147 -11.16 -0.03 2.86
CA LEU A 147 -10.84 0.27 1.47
C LEU A 147 -10.66 -1.03 0.71
N HIS A 148 -11.10 -1.05 -0.54
CA HIS A 148 -10.88 -2.17 -1.45
C HIS A 148 -10.30 -1.67 -2.77
N PHE A 149 -9.21 -2.29 -3.19
CA PHE A 149 -8.52 -2.01 -4.44
C PHE A 149 -8.52 -3.25 -5.33
N GLU A 150 -8.71 -3.05 -6.61
CA GLU A 150 -8.56 -4.09 -7.63
C GLU A 150 -7.63 -3.63 -8.73
N ARG A 151 -6.60 -4.44 -9.04
CA ARG A 151 -5.64 -4.20 -10.11
C ARG A 151 -5.05 -2.79 -10.13
N GLY A 152 -4.73 -2.27 -8.95
CA GLY A 152 -4.13 -0.95 -8.80
C GLY A 152 -5.12 0.22 -8.84
N GLN A 153 -6.41 -0.04 -8.75
CA GLN A 153 -7.46 0.98 -8.75
C GLN A 153 -8.32 0.84 -7.50
N ILE A 154 -8.68 1.97 -6.91
CA ILE A 154 -9.69 2.00 -5.85
C ILE A 154 -11.06 1.62 -6.41
N THR A 155 -11.82 0.85 -5.68
CA THR A 155 -13.20 0.50 -6.04
C THR A 155 -14.19 1.36 -5.27
N GLY A 156 -15.46 1.33 -5.71
CA GLY A 156 -16.52 2.13 -5.11
C GLY A 156 -16.96 3.30 -6.00
N LYS A 157 -17.97 4.00 -5.55
CA LYS A 157 -18.41 5.23 -6.21
C LYS A 157 -17.53 6.38 -5.74
N LYS A 158 -17.31 7.36 -6.62
CA LYS A 158 -16.54 8.55 -6.29
C LYS A 158 -17.14 9.26 -5.06
N GLY A 159 -16.32 9.44 -4.02
CA GLY A 159 -16.70 10.01 -2.73
C GLY A 159 -17.24 9.00 -1.72
N GLU A 160 -17.37 7.72 -2.09
CA GLU A 160 -17.84 6.61 -1.23
C GLU A 160 -16.81 5.47 -1.16
N GLU A 161 -15.58 5.71 -1.61
CA GLU A 161 -14.52 4.70 -1.67
C GLU A 161 -14.06 4.26 -0.26
N LEU A 162 -14.01 5.21 0.67
CA LEU A 162 -13.67 4.94 2.07
C LEU A 162 -14.96 4.65 2.84
N LYS A 163 -15.14 3.40 3.24
CA LYS A 163 -16.24 3.01 4.11
C LYS A 163 -15.86 3.28 5.56
N ILE A 164 -16.73 4.01 6.28
CA ILE A 164 -16.52 4.36 7.68
C ILE A 164 -17.68 3.80 8.50
N GLU A 165 -17.35 3.01 9.52
CA GLU A 165 -18.32 2.40 10.44
C GLU A 165 -17.82 2.63 11.89
N PRO A 166 -18.70 2.55 12.89
CA PRO A 166 -18.27 2.47 14.28
C PRO A 166 -17.34 1.26 14.48
N THR A 167 -16.35 1.41 15.35
CA THR A 167 -15.42 0.29 15.63
C THR A 167 -16.16 -0.90 16.23
N ASP A 168 -15.78 -2.10 15.80
CA ASP A 168 -16.21 -3.39 16.34
C ASP A 168 -15.21 -3.99 17.35
N ARG A 169 -14.15 -3.25 17.68
CA ARG A 169 -13.03 -3.69 18.53
C ARG A 169 -12.88 -2.91 19.85
N GLY A 170 -13.85 -2.07 20.19
CA GLY A 170 -13.78 -1.22 21.38
C GLY A 170 -12.64 -0.20 21.28
N LYS A 171 -11.71 -0.21 22.22
CA LYS A 171 -10.54 0.71 22.25
C LYS A 171 -9.32 0.19 21.49
N ARG A 172 -9.37 -1.01 20.92
CA ARG A 172 -8.23 -1.58 20.19
C ARG A 172 -8.10 -0.94 18.81
N THR A 173 -6.90 -0.52 18.51
CA THR A 173 -6.51 0.07 17.22
C THR A 173 -5.62 -0.89 16.43
N GLY A 174 -5.36 -0.59 15.17
CA GLY A 174 -4.45 -1.35 14.32
C GLY A 174 -4.81 -1.26 12.85
N THR A 175 -3.99 -1.90 12.03
CA THR A 175 -4.18 -2.02 10.59
C THR A 175 -4.17 -3.48 10.19
N LEU A 176 -5.09 -3.86 9.31
CA LEU A 176 -5.13 -5.15 8.66
C LEU A 176 -5.09 -4.94 7.16
N THR A 177 -4.09 -5.54 6.52
CA THR A 177 -3.95 -5.50 5.06
C THR A 177 -3.96 -6.90 4.50
N ARG A 178 -4.92 -7.22 3.64
CA ARG A 178 -4.97 -8.47 2.88
C ARG A 178 -4.64 -8.19 1.43
N TRP A 179 -3.68 -8.91 0.89
CA TRP A 179 -3.12 -8.69 -0.42
C TRP A 179 -3.05 -10.00 -1.22
N LEU A 180 -3.52 -9.96 -2.46
CA LEU A 180 -3.34 -11.03 -3.43
C LEU A 180 -2.47 -10.51 -4.57
N PRO A 181 -1.32 -11.14 -4.88
CA PRO A 181 -0.51 -10.78 -6.04
C PRO A 181 -1.29 -10.94 -7.34
N ASP A 182 -1.05 -10.03 -8.28
CA ASP A 182 -1.55 -10.22 -9.64
C ASP A 182 -0.49 -10.96 -10.47
N LEU A 183 -0.85 -12.16 -10.93
CA LEU A 183 0.04 -12.99 -11.76
C LEU A 183 0.25 -12.43 -13.19
N ASP A 184 -0.46 -11.35 -13.56
CA ASP A 184 -0.16 -10.58 -14.77
C ASP A 184 0.98 -9.57 -14.53
N VAL A 185 1.46 -9.44 -13.28
CA VAL A 185 2.53 -8.53 -12.85
C VAL A 185 3.79 -9.28 -12.44
N PHE A 186 3.62 -10.38 -11.70
CA PHE A 186 4.68 -11.24 -11.18
C PHE A 186 4.76 -12.59 -11.87
#